data_86b68b240b8ac7d1c66f81cb5c2fdea0
#
_entry.id   86b68b240b8ac7d1c66f81cb5c2fdea0
#
_cell.length_a   1.000
_cell.length_b   1.000
_cell.length_c   1.000
_cell.angle_alpha   90.00
_cell.angle_beta   90.00
_cell.angle_gamma   90.00
#
_symmetry.space_group_name_H-M   'P 1'
#
loop_
_entity.id
_entity.type
_entity.pdbx_description
1 polymer ?
#
loop_
_entity_poly.entity_id
_entity_poly.type
_entity_poly.pdbx_seq_one_letter_code
_entity_poly.pdbx_strand_id
1 'polypeptide(L)'
;MRLPWSAYDGTHIRLRQSKTGARVVIPVGAPLKAMLDATPKRSTMILTNHMGQPWPPNAFASAWTRASKRAGITGLTFNDLRGTAVTRLALAGCTEAEIAAITGHSLRDVRSILDLHYLHRDPGLAENAIAKLERRTNCSQLPSQLAEAVTTETRKSRGG
;
A
#
# COMPACT_ATOMS: atom_id res chain seq x y z
N MET A 1 3.67 3.73 21.62
CA MET A 1 3.67 4.19 20.23
C MET A 1 4.36 5.53 20.19
N ARG A 2 5.49 5.64 19.50
CA ARG A 2 6.32 6.86 19.48
C ARG A 2 6.73 7.15 18.04
N LEU A 3 6.05 8.07 17.39
CA LEU A 3 6.39 8.57 16.05
C LEU A 3 6.60 10.09 16.17
N PRO A 4 7.85 10.57 16.17
CA PRO A 4 8.13 11.99 16.29
C PRO A 4 7.87 12.73 14.98
N TRP A 5 7.59 14.04 15.06
CA TRP A 5 7.46 14.89 13.88
C TRP A 5 8.74 14.96 13.05
N SER A 6 9.91 14.78 13.66
CA SER A 6 11.18 14.69 12.93
C SER A 6 11.30 13.48 12.01
N ALA A 7 10.42 12.49 12.16
CA ALA A 7 10.34 11.36 11.24
C ALA A 7 9.59 11.69 9.94
N TYR A 8 8.84 12.79 9.90
CA TYR A 8 8.08 13.24 8.73
C TYR A 8 8.78 14.45 8.08
N ASP A 9 9.16 14.30 6.81
CA ASP A 9 9.86 15.33 6.02
C ASP A 9 8.95 16.12 5.05
N GLY A 10 7.63 15.94 5.15
CA GLY A 10 6.64 16.55 4.24
C GLY A 10 6.22 15.64 3.09
N THR A 11 6.99 14.60 2.80
CA THR A 11 6.73 13.65 1.70
C THR A 11 6.85 12.19 2.15
N HIS A 12 7.69 11.91 3.13
CA HIS A 12 7.94 10.56 3.63
C HIS A 12 7.95 10.51 5.14
N ILE A 13 7.58 9.37 5.68
CA ILE A 13 7.81 9.01 7.07
C ILE A 13 8.97 8.02 7.13
N ARG A 14 10.04 8.40 7.84
CA ARG A 14 11.25 7.60 8.05
C ARG A 14 11.26 7.08 9.47
N LEU A 15 11.25 5.78 9.64
CA LEU A 15 11.25 5.17 10.96
C LEU A 15 12.15 3.95 11.04
N ARG A 16 12.54 3.60 12.25
CA ARG A 16 13.24 2.36 12.56
C ARG A 16 12.31 1.50 13.41
N GLN A 17 12.05 0.29 12.95
CA GLN A 17 11.24 -0.65 13.69
C GLN A 17 11.96 -1.08 14.97
N SER A 18 11.31 -0.94 16.11
CA SER A 18 11.92 -1.27 17.41
C SER A 18 12.20 -2.77 17.57
N LYS A 19 11.39 -3.63 16.96
CA LYS A 19 11.48 -5.09 17.08
C LYS A 19 12.58 -5.69 16.18
N THR A 20 12.73 -5.22 14.96
CA THR A 20 13.63 -5.79 13.95
C THR A 20 14.85 -4.91 13.68
N GLY A 21 14.82 -3.65 14.12
CA GLY A 21 15.84 -2.66 13.77
C GLY A 21 15.78 -2.20 12.30
N ALA A 22 14.89 -2.73 11.49
CA ALA A 22 14.77 -2.39 10.09
C ALA A 22 14.40 -0.91 9.90
N ARG A 23 15.05 -0.26 8.93
CA ARG A 23 14.71 1.09 8.49
C ARG A 23 13.60 1.00 7.45
N VAL A 24 12.53 1.75 7.65
CA VAL A 24 11.39 1.82 6.74
C VAL A 24 11.21 3.27 6.32
N VAL A 25 11.05 3.49 5.02
CA VAL A 25 10.75 4.79 4.43
C VAL A 25 9.41 4.65 3.71
N ILE A 26 8.40 5.34 4.23
CA ILE A 26 7.02 5.23 3.73
C ILE A 26 6.67 6.54 3.04
N PRO A 27 6.39 6.54 1.72
CA PRO A 27 5.85 7.71 1.04
C PRO A 27 4.46 8.02 1.60
N VAL A 28 4.19 9.31 1.81
CA VAL A 28 2.92 9.77 2.39
C VAL A 28 1.97 10.13 1.25
N GLY A 29 0.91 9.34 1.10
CA GLY A 29 -0.13 9.61 0.11
C GLY A 29 -0.91 10.90 0.42
N ALA A 30 -1.53 11.50 -0.60
CA ALA A 30 -2.17 12.81 -0.52
C ALA A 30 -3.17 12.97 0.66
N PRO A 31 -4.06 12.02 0.98
CA PRO A 31 -4.97 12.16 2.10
C PRO A 31 -4.26 12.23 3.46
N LEU A 32 -3.23 11.39 3.66
CA LEU A 32 -2.45 11.38 4.90
C LEU A 32 -1.60 12.64 5.01
N LYS A 33 -1.02 13.11 3.89
CA LYS A 33 -0.28 14.37 3.83
C LYS A 33 -1.14 15.55 4.27
N ALA A 34 -2.32 15.70 3.68
CA ALA A 34 -3.24 16.78 4.02
C ALA A 34 -3.60 16.77 5.53
N MET A 35 -3.84 15.58 6.08
CA MET A 35 -4.12 15.42 7.51
C MET A 35 -2.91 15.79 8.40
N LEU A 36 -1.71 15.37 8.04
CA LEU A 36 -0.49 15.67 8.79
C LEU A 36 -0.16 17.17 8.74
N ASP A 37 -0.27 17.79 7.56
CA ASP A 37 0.02 19.22 7.38
C ASP A 37 -1.00 20.11 8.12
N ALA A 38 -2.26 19.68 8.21
CA ALA A 38 -3.30 20.38 8.97
C ALA A 38 -3.23 20.12 10.49
N THR A 39 -2.44 19.14 10.95
CA THR A 39 -2.39 18.77 12.37
C THR A 39 -1.51 19.75 13.14
N PRO A 40 -2.03 20.42 14.20
CA PRO A 40 -1.21 21.30 15.03
C PRO A 40 -0.08 20.53 15.75
N LYS A 41 1.16 20.98 15.63
CA LYS A 41 2.34 20.36 16.24
C LYS A 41 2.46 20.72 17.73
N ARG A 42 1.50 20.29 18.55
CA ARG A 42 1.45 20.58 20.01
C ARG A 42 2.41 19.75 20.83
N SER A 43 3.07 18.76 20.24
CA SER A 43 4.01 17.85 20.91
C SER A 43 5.13 17.51 19.95
N THR A 44 6.23 16.96 20.46
CA THR A 44 7.28 16.35 19.63
C THR A 44 6.83 15.10 18.89
N MET A 45 5.73 14.48 19.35
CA MET A 45 5.14 13.26 18.76
C MET A 45 3.93 13.60 17.91
N ILE A 46 3.75 12.86 16.80
CA ILE A 46 2.58 12.99 15.90
C ILE A 46 1.33 12.47 16.61
N LEU A 47 1.42 11.30 17.25
CA LEU A 47 0.30 10.66 17.92
C LEU A 47 0.37 10.92 19.42
N THR A 48 -0.54 11.74 19.92
CA THR A 48 -0.65 12.10 21.33
C THR A 48 -2.04 11.77 21.87
N ASN A 49 -2.13 11.66 23.19
CA ASN A 49 -3.42 11.62 23.89
C ASN A 49 -4.07 13.02 23.92
N HIS A 50 -5.24 13.14 24.53
CA HIS A 50 -5.96 14.40 24.66
C HIS A 50 -5.21 15.49 25.45
N MET A 51 -4.22 15.10 26.27
CA MET A 51 -3.33 16.01 27.00
C MET A 51 -2.09 16.42 26.21
N GLY A 52 -1.95 16.03 24.95
CA GLY A 52 -0.76 16.31 24.12
C GLY A 52 0.46 15.46 24.48
N GLN A 53 0.31 14.43 25.30
CA GLN A 53 1.40 13.55 25.72
C GLN A 53 1.44 12.26 24.90
N PRO A 54 2.62 11.63 24.79
CA PRO A 54 2.74 10.31 24.18
C PRO A 54 1.86 9.29 24.90
N TRP A 55 1.25 8.38 24.13
CA TRP A 55 0.41 7.32 24.68
C TRP A 55 1.21 6.36 25.57
N PRO A 56 0.82 6.14 26.83
CA PRO A 56 1.32 5.03 27.63
C PRO A 56 1.00 3.67 26.97
N PRO A 57 1.81 2.62 27.21
CA PRO A 57 1.68 1.33 26.50
C PRO A 57 0.25 0.75 26.46
N ASN A 58 -0.45 0.75 27.59
CA ASN A 58 -1.79 0.15 27.69
C ASN A 58 -2.94 1.14 27.44
N ALA A 59 -2.70 2.44 27.54
CA ALA A 59 -3.75 3.45 27.41
C ALA A 59 -4.26 3.57 25.96
N PHE A 60 -3.38 3.37 24.96
CA PHE A 60 -3.76 3.38 23.56
C PHE A 60 -4.74 2.23 23.23
N ALA A 61 -4.45 1.02 23.68
CA ALA A 61 -5.34 -0.14 23.44
C ALA A 61 -6.75 0.10 24.01
N SER A 62 -6.82 0.63 25.25
CA SER A 62 -8.10 0.98 25.87
C SER A 62 -8.84 2.11 25.12
N ALA A 63 -8.11 3.10 24.62
CA ALA A 63 -8.70 4.20 23.83
C ALA A 63 -9.22 3.68 22.47
N TRP A 64 -8.46 2.81 21.83
CA TRP A 64 -8.88 2.13 20.59
C TRP A 64 -10.18 1.35 20.80
N THR A 65 -10.22 0.48 21.81
CA THR A 65 -11.42 -0.32 22.12
C THR A 65 -12.66 0.57 22.36
N ARG A 66 -12.51 1.66 23.11
CA ARG A 66 -13.63 2.61 23.33
C ARG A 66 -14.07 3.31 22.04
N ALA A 67 -13.11 3.72 21.21
CA ALA A 67 -13.40 4.40 19.95
C ALA A 67 -14.09 3.45 18.96
N SER A 68 -13.60 2.22 18.82
CA SER A 68 -14.18 1.18 17.95
C SER A 68 -15.61 0.84 18.40
N LYS A 69 -15.82 0.66 19.70
CA LYS A 69 -17.15 0.39 20.25
C LYS A 69 -18.14 1.52 19.95
N ARG A 70 -17.72 2.79 20.09
CA ARG A 70 -18.57 3.96 19.76
C ARG A 70 -18.89 4.04 18.26
N ALA A 71 -17.97 3.60 17.41
CA ALA A 71 -18.17 3.54 15.96
C ALA A 71 -18.93 2.29 15.47
N GLY A 72 -19.38 1.42 16.39
CA GLY A 72 -20.06 0.15 16.04
C GLY A 72 -19.12 -0.91 15.45
N ILE A 73 -17.81 -0.71 15.55
CA ILE A 73 -16.80 -1.64 15.02
C ILE A 73 -16.48 -2.67 16.10
N THR A 74 -16.80 -3.94 15.82
CA THR A 74 -16.55 -5.07 16.73
C THR A 74 -15.58 -6.08 16.11
N GLY A 75 -14.88 -6.85 16.93
CA GLY A 75 -13.98 -7.93 16.49
C GLY A 75 -12.68 -7.50 15.81
N LEU A 76 -12.37 -6.19 15.75
CA LEU A 76 -11.15 -5.67 15.15
C LEU A 76 -10.24 -5.03 16.20
N THR A 77 -8.97 -5.39 16.15
CA THR A 77 -7.90 -4.77 16.94
C THR A 77 -7.16 -3.71 16.09
N PHE A 78 -6.39 -2.86 16.76
CA PHE A 78 -5.54 -1.91 16.03
C PHE A 78 -4.50 -2.61 15.13
N ASN A 79 -4.07 -3.81 15.53
CA ASN A 79 -3.09 -4.58 14.77
C ASN A 79 -3.65 -5.09 13.43
N ASP A 80 -4.96 -5.29 13.35
CA ASP A 80 -5.63 -5.75 12.12
C ASP A 80 -5.59 -4.72 10.99
N LEU A 81 -5.41 -3.43 11.32
CA LEU A 81 -5.15 -2.39 10.32
C LEU A 81 -3.90 -2.68 9.49
N ARG A 82 -2.90 -3.34 10.09
CA ARG A 82 -1.67 -3.71 9.38
C ARG A 82 -1.94 -4.83 8.36
N GLY A 83 -2.74 -5.83 8.74
CA GLY A 83 -3.21 -6.86 7.80
C GLY A 83 -4.09 -6.27 6.69
N THR A 84 -4.99 -5.36 7.05
CA THR A 84 -5.83 -4.63 6.10
C THR A 84 -4.99 -3.85 5.08
N ALA A 85 -3.88 -3.23 5.50
CA ALA A 85 -2.97 -2.54 4.59
C ALA A 85 -2.33 -3.50 3.57
N VAL A 86 -1.90 -4.69 4.01
CA VAL A 86 -1.37 -5.75 3.12
C VAL A 86 -2.41 -6.12 2.06
N THR A 87 -3.64 -6.43 2.48
CA THR A 87 -4.72 -6.82 1.57
C THR A 87 -5.08 -5.71 0.57
N ARG A 88 -5.19 -4.45 1.04
CA ARG A 88 -5.50 -3.32 0.16
C ARG A 88 -4.41 -3.03 -0.87
N LEU A 89 -3.14 -3.17 -0.51
CA LEU A 89 -2.02 -3.04 -1.44
C LEU A 89 -2.03 -4.16 -2.48
N ALA A 90 -2.34 -5.39 -2.07
CA ALA A 90 -2.46 -6.51 -2.98
C ALA A 90 -3.62 -6.30 -3.99
N LEU A 91 -4.79 -5.86 -3.52
CA LEU A 91 -5.94 -5.49 -4.37
C LEU A 91 -5.59 -4.37 -5.36
N ALA A 92 -4.72 -3.45 -4.97
CA ALA A 92 -4.19 -2.41 -5.85
C ALA A 92 -3.15 -2.94 -6.88
N GLY A 93 -2.83 -4.23 -6.86
CA GLY A 93 -1.90 -4.87 -7.78
C GLY A 93 -0.42 -4.73 -7.41
N CYS A 94 -0.12 -4.33 -6.17
CA CYS A 94 1.25 -4.26 -5.67
C CYS A 94 1.86 -5.65 -5.55
N THR A 95 3.15 -5.75 -5.84
CA THR A 95 3.95 -6.96 -5.64
C THR A 95 4.19 -7.22 -4.16
N GLU A 96 4.49 -8.48 -3.80
CA GLU A 96 4.86 -8.84 -2.41
C GLU A 96 6.04 -8.01 -1.89
N ALA A 97 7.00 -7.69 -2.75
CA ALA A 97 8.17 -6.87 -2.39
C ALA A 97 7.77 -5.41 -2.06
N GLU A 98 6.88 -4.81 -2.84
CA GLU A 98 6.34 -3.46 -2.58
C GLU A 98 5.54 -3.43 -1.29
N ILE A 99 4.69 -4.45 -1.06
CA ILE A 99 3.93 -4.60 0.18
C ILE A 99 4.86 -4.73 1.39
N ALA A 100 5.88 -5.58 1.29
CA ALA A 100 6.88 -5.77 2.35
C ALA A 100 7.63 -4.47 2.66
N ALA A 101 8.03 -3.71 1.63
CA ALA A 101 8.74 -2.44 1.78
C ALA A 101 7.93 -1.39 2.54
N ILE A 102 6.61 -1.29 2.28
CA ILE A 102 5.72 -0.32 2.94
C ILE A 102 5.33 -0.78 4.34
N THR A 103 4.97 -2.05 4.50
CA THR A 103 4.43 -2.57 5.76
C THR A 103 5.51 -3.01 6.75
N GLY A 104 6.74 -3.22 6.25
CA GLY A 104 7.86 -3.73 7.03
C GLY A 104 7.65 -5.19 7.49
N HIS A 105 6.84 -5.97 6.78
CA HIS A 105 6.75 -7.41 6.95
C HIS A 105 7.91 -8.11 6.23
N SER A 106 8.24 -9.34 6.64
CA SER A 106 9.03 -10.23 5.79
C SER A 106 8.19 -10.69 4.58
N LEU A 107 8.82 -11.10 3.49
CA LEU A 107 8.11 -11.68 2.35
C LEU A 107 7.29 -12.92 2.75
N ARG A 108 7.82 -13.71 3.68
CA ARG A 108 7.11 -14.88 4.23
C ARG A 108 5.81 -14.46 4.94
N ASP A 109 5.85 -13.40 5.75
CA ASP A 109 4.67 -12.93 6.47
C ASP A 109 3.64 -12.33 5.49
N VAL A 110 4.09 -11.59 4.46
CA VAL A 110 3.21 -11.08 3.41
C VAL A 110 2.47 -12.23 2.72
N ARG A 111 3.17 -13.26 2.29
CA ARG A 111 2.57 -14.45 1.67
C ARG A 111 1.56 -15.11 2.59
N SER A 112 1.92 -15.35 3.84
CA SER A 112 1.00 -15.97 4.81
C SER A 112 -0.28 -15.16 5.02
N ILE A 113 -0.19 -13.82 5.05
CA ILE A 113 -1.36 -12.96 5.17
C ILE A 113 -2.21 -13.01 3.90
N LEU A 114 -1.57 -13.00 2.73
CA LEU A 114 -2.27 -13.07 1.44
C LEU A 114 -2.96 -14.43 1.25
N ASP A 115 -2.30 -15.53 1.58
CA ASP A 115 -2.89 -16.86 1.53
C ASP A 115 -4.13 -16.97 2.44
N LEU A 116 -4.02 -16.45 3.66
CA LEU A 116 -5.12 -16.56 4.63
C LEU A 116 -6.32 -15.67 4.33
N HIS A 117 -6.09 -14.47 3.79
CA HIS A 117 -7.11 -13.42 3.71
C HIS A 117 -7.48 -12.99 2.29
N TYR A 118 -6.63 -13.27 1.30
CA TYR A 118 -6.74 -12.69 -0.03
C TYR A 118 -7.03 -13.73 -1.12
N LEU A 119 -6.23 -14.81 -1.20
CA LEU A 119 -6.30 -15.76 -2.32
C LEU A 119 -7.61 -16.57 -2.37
N HIS A 120 -8.28 -16.75 -1.24
CA HIS A 120 -9.48 -17.58 -1.17
C HIS A 120 -10.81 -16.81 -1.21
N ARG A 121 -10.81 -15.48 -1.28
CA ARG A 121 -12.02 -14.68 -1.05
C ARG A 121 -12.31 -13.57 -2.06
N ASP A 122 -11.43 -13.30 -3.01
CA ASP A 122 -11.62 -12.20 -3.96
C ASP A 122 -11.74 -12.70 -5.41
N PRO A 123 -12.98 -12.74 -5.97
CA PRO A 123 -13.21 -13.04 -7.39
C PRO A 123 -12.49 -12.07 -8.33
N GLY A 124 -12.29 -10.81 -7.91
CA GLY A 124 -11.62 -9.78 -8.70
C GLY A 124 -10.16 -10.09 -9.05
N LEU A 125 -9.53 -11.04 -8.34
CA LEU A 125 -8.18 -11.48 -8.70
C LEU A 125 -8.11 -12.17 -10.06
N ALA A 126 -9.05 -13.06 -10.32
CA ALA A 126 -9.14 -13.75 -11.59
C ALA A 126 -9.47 -12.76 -12.72
N GLU A 127 -10.39 -11.85 -12.50
CA GLU A 127 -10.76 -10.79 -13.45
C GLU A 127 -9.56 -9.88 -13.75
N ASN A 128 -8.83 -9.44 -12.72
CA ASN A 128 -7.61 -8.64 -12.89
C ASN A 128 -6.51 -9.40 -13.63
N ALA A 129 -6.36 -10.70 -13.41
CA ALA A 129 -5.39 -11.53 -14.12
C ALA A 129 -5.72 -11.61 -15.61
N ILE A 130 -6.99 -11.84 -15.96
CA ILE A 130 -7.46 -11.86 -17.36
C ILE A 130 -7.27 -10.48 -18.01
N ALA A 131 -7.67 -9.39 -17.35
CA ALA A 131 -7.47 -8.04 -17.86
C ALA A 131 -6.00 -7.67 -18.11
N LYS A 132 -5.08 -8.18 -17.28
CA LYS A 132 -3.62 -8.03 -17.50
C LYS A 132 -3.14 -8.85 -18.71
N LEU A 133 -3.65 -10.06 -18.88
CA LEU A 133 -3.33 -10.93 -20.01
C LEU A 133 -3.78 -10.30 -21.32
N GLU A 134 -5.02 -9.84 -21.39
CA GLU A 134 -5.60 -9.19 -22.57
C GLU A 134 -4.86 -7.92 -22.98
N ARG A 135 -4.48 -7.07 -22.01
CA ARG A 135 -3.65 -5.88 -22.27
C ARG A 135 -2.31 -6.24 -22.88
N ARG A 136 -1.67 -7.30 -22.42
CA ARG A 136 -0.38 -7.77 -22.95
C ARG A 136 -0.53 -8.34 -24.37
N THR A 137 -1.61 -9.07 -24.62
CA THR A 137 -1.89 -9.66 -25.95
C THR A 137 -2.14 -8.56 -26.98
N ASN A 138 -2.93 -7.54 -26.64
CA ASN A 138 -3.18 -6.40 -27.53
C ASN A 138 -1.91 -5.57 -27.81
N CYS A 139 -1.00 -5.45 -26.86
CA CYS A 139 0.28 -4.76 -27.07
C CYS A 139 1.24 -5.57 -27.98
N SER A 140 1.13 -6.89 -28.00
CA SER A 140 1.94 -7.76 -28.85
C SER A 140 1.48 -7.83 -30.31
N GLN A 141 0.25 -7.40 -30.60
CA GLN A 141 -0.29 -7.36 -31.97
C GLN A 141 0.05 -6.07 -32.73
N LEU A 142 0.49 -5.02 -32.08
CA LEU A 142 0.87 -3.76 -32.73
C LEU A 142 2.09 -3.87 -33.68
N PRO A 143 3.14 -4.68 -33.43
CA PRO A 143 4.26 -4.80 -34.34
C PRO A 143 3.94 -5.47 -35.68
N SER A 144 2.93 -6.36 -35.70
CA SER A 144 2.57 -7.12 -36.95
C SER A 144 1.94 -6.23 -37.99
N GLN A 145 1.12 -5.28 -37.63
CA GLN A 145 0.44 -4.39 -38.60
C GLN A 145 1.41 -3.36 -39.20
N LEU A 146 2.44 -2.96 -38.49
CA LEU A 146 3.49 -2.08 -39.01
C LEU A 146 4.41 -2.82 -40.01
N ALA A 147 4.66 -4.10 -39.80
CA ALA A 147 5.47 -4.91 -40.71
C ALA A 147 4.78 -5.14 -42.06
N GLU A 148 3.46 -5.33 -42.07
CA GLU A 148 2.67 -5.49 -43.34
C GLU A 148 2.59 -4.18 -44.13
N ALA A 149 2.48 -3.03 -43.46
CA ALA A 149 2.45 -1.72 -44.12
C ALA A 149 3.77 -1.41 -44.86
N VAL A 150 4.91 -1.72 -44.24
CA VAL A 150 6.25 -1.51 -44.84
C VAL A 150 6.47 -2.43 -46.05
N THR A 151 5.97 -3.66 -45.99
CA THR A 151 6.13 -4.63 -47.09
C THR A 151 5.31 -4.23 -48.32
N THR A 152 4.18 -3.56 -48.13
CA THR A 152 3.29 -3.11 -49.21
C THR A 152 3.85 -1.90 -49.96
N GLU A 153 4.54 -0.99 -49.28
CA GLU A 153 5.17 0.19 -49.90
C GLU A 153 6.41 -0.19 -50.74
N THR A 154 7.21 -1.14 -50.25
CA THR A 154 8.43 -1.59 -50.97
C THR A 154 8.09 -2.33 -52.26
N ARG A 155 6.90 -2.91 -52.37
CA ARG A 155 6.44 -3.62 -53.59
C ARG A 155 5.92 -2.66 -54.66
N LYS A 156 5.47 -1.45 -54.24
CA LYS A 156 4.94 -0.44 -55.17
C LYS A 156 6.03 0.42 -55.82
N SER A 157 7.23 0.46 -55.24
CA SER A 157 8.37 1.22 -55.77
C SER A 157 9.30 0.43 -56.72
N ARG A 158 9.06 -0.88 -56.92
CA ARG A 158 9.85 -1.74 -57.87
C ARG A 158 9.10 -2.16 -59.13
N GLY A 159 7.94 -1.59 -59.43
CA GLY A 159 7.12 -1.91 -60.58
C GLY A 159 6.75 -0.65 -61.39
N GLY A 160 7.73 0.22 -61.62
CA GLY A 160 7.61 1.38 -62.49
C GLY A 160 8.87 1.53 -63.32
#